data_2ad205ac56f34895991feb2a422185dc
#
_entry.id   2ad205ac56f34895991feb2a422185dc
#
_cell.length_a   1.000
_cell.length_b   1.000
_cell.length_c   1.000
_cell.angle_alpha   90.00
_cell.angle_beta   90.00
_cell.angle_gamma   90.00
#
_symmetry.space_group_name_H-M   'P 1'
#
loop_
_entity.id
_entity.type
_entity.pdbx_description
1 polymer ?
#
loop_
_entity_poly.entity_id
_entity_poly.type
_entity_poly.pdbx_seq_one_letter_code
_entity_poly.pdbx_strand_id
1 'polypeptide(L)'
;VRASIAKHSKVEFDVVSNPEFLREGVAVDDFMKPDRIVIGVESDKAKKIMGELYATFSRAGTSVIYMDIRSAELTKYAANSFLATKITFMNEIAQLCERMGADVDMVRIGIGADERIGKKFLFPGIGIGGSCFPKDIHALVKSANEVEYDFKILNSVMKVNQLQRLHLVEKIKSYFNGHLKGRHFALWGIAFKPNTDDIREAPSLYMIDELLKLGAIVQAFDPEAMTNAKKYYGNKILFADNQYEALQNADALIIATEWNEFRTPDFQKIESRLKQKVIFDGRNLYDLGVMRELGYHYESIGRSVITQ
;
A
#
# COMPACT_ATOMS: atom_id res chain seq x y z
N VAL A 1 14.75 15.21 22.29
CA VAL A 1 15.01 14.12 23.27
C VAL A 1 16.08 14.54 24.26
N ARG A 2 17.35 14.79 23.85
CA ARG A 2 18.47 15.15 24.77
C ARG A 2 18.11 16.29 25.73
N ALA A 3 17.60 17.41 25.21
CA ALA A 3 17.21 18.56 26.03
C ALA A 3 16.09 18.24 27.03
N SER A 4 15.16 17.36 26.68
CA SER A 4 14.07 16.93 27.58
C SER A 4 14.59 16.04 28.71
N ILE A 5 15.49 15.08 28.40
CA ILE A 5 16.08 14.21 29.42
C ILE A 5 16.95 15.04 30.39
N ALA A 6 17.77 15.96 29.88
CA ALA A 6 18.65 16.79 30.68
C ALA A 6 17.91 17.70 31.68
N LYS A 7 16.62 18.01 31.46
CA LYS A 7 15.79 18.75 32.45
C LYS A 7 15.42 17.92 33.66
N HIS A 8 15.42 16.58 33.54
CA HIS A 8 14.91 15.68 34.58
C HIS A 8 15.97 14.71 35.12
N SER A 9 17.18 14.70 34.55
CA SER A 9 18.28 13.82 34.96
C SER A 9 19.59 14.61 35.07
N LYS A 10 20.34 14.32 36.14
CA LYS A 10 21.74 14.80 36.33
C LYS A 10 22.77 13.74 35.97
N VAL A 11 22.30 12.55 35.58
CA VAL A 11 23.17 11.44 35.17
C VAL A 11 23.60 11.67 33.75
N GLU A 12 24.87 11.44 33.43
CA GLU A 12 25.39 11.46 32.07
C GLU A 12 24.72 10.36 31.24
N PHE A 13 24.28 10.70 30.04
CA PHE A 13 23.58 9.79 29.13
C PHE A 13 23.93 10.08 27.66
N ASP A 14 23.92 9.05 26.87
CA ASP A 14 23.97 9.12 25.42
C ASP A 14 22.57 8.97 24.81
N VAL A 15 22.34 9.64 23.67
CA VAL A 15 21.15 9.44 22.83
C VAL A 15 21.59 8.73 21.57
N VAL A 16 20.85 7.70 21.19
CA VAL A 16 21.11 6.91 19.98
C VAL A 16 19.85 6.94 19.12
N SER A 17 20.01 7.15 17.82
CA SER A 17 18.96 6.91 16.83
C SER A 17 19.16 5.54 16.21
N ASN A 18 18.18 4.66 16.38
CA ASN A 18 18.22 3.32 15.79
C ASN A 18 16.90 3.08 15.04
N PRO A 19 16.79 3.61 13.80
CA PRO A 19 15.57 3.51 13.03
C PRO A 19 15.23 2.07 12.67
N GLU A 20 13.94 1.72 12.78
CA GLU A 20 13.43 0.41 12.38
C GLU A 20 12.99 0.43 10.89
N PHE A 21 13.11 -0.71 10.23
CA PHE A 21 12.69 -0.91 8.83
C PHE A 21 11.77 -2.13 8.70
N LEU A 22 10.97 -2.37 9.73
CA LEU A 22 10.09 -3.54 9.84
C LEU A 22 8.85 -3.34 8.97
N ARG A 23 8.37 -4.44 8.39
CA ARG A 23 7.12 -4.46 7.64
C ARG A 23 6.03 -5.05 8.52
N GLU A 24 4.94 -4.34 8.63
CA GLU A 24 3.74 -4.83 9.31
C GLU A 24 3.29 -6.18 8.71
N GLY A 25 2.87 -7.11 9.58
CA GLY A 25 2.51 -8.49 9.21
C GLY A 25 3.67 -9.48 9.18
N VAL A 26 4.94 -9.01 9.06
CA VAL A 26 6.16 -9.85 9.04
C VAL A 26 7.30 -9.26 9.87
N ALA A 27 6.97 -8.38 10.84
CA ALA A 27 7.93 -7.60 11.60
C ALA A 27 8.92 -8.45 12.42
N VAL A 28 8.51 -9.60 12.92
CA VAL A 28 9.38 -10.52 13.68
C VAL A 28 10.46 -11.09 12.77
N ASP A 29 10.10 -11.56 11.58
CA ASP A 29 11.06 -12.10 10.61
C ASP A 29 12.03 -11.01 10.12
N ASP A 30 11.52 -9.80 9.83
CA ASP A 30 12.34 -8.66 9.43
C ASP A 30 13.31 -8.24 10.55
N PHE A 31 12.91 -8.32 11.82
CA PHE A 31 13.79 -8.03 12.95
C PHE A 31 14.87 -9.11 13.13
N MET A 32 14.49 -10.38 12.99
CA MET A 32 15.41 -11.51 13.17
C MET A 32 16.38 -11.68 12.00
N LYS A 33 16.03 -11.21 10.81
CA LYS A 33 16.85 -11.29 9.58
C LYS A 33 16.87 -9.95 8.84
N PRO A 34 17.41 -8.89 9.46
CA PRO A 34 17.40 -7.56 8.85
C PRO A 34 18.38 -7.47 7.68
N ASP A 35 18.00 -6.76 6.61
CA ASP A 35 18.91 -6.45 5.49
C ASP A 35 20.09 -5.58 5.95
N ARG A 36 19.88 -4.68 6.91
CA ARG A 36 20.86 -3.80 7.54
C ARG A 36 20.35 -3.29 8.86
N ILE A 37 21.27 -2.86 9.71
CA ILE A 37 21.01 -2.15 10.96
C ILE A 37 21.66 -0.78 10.86
N VAL A 38 20.90 0.29 11.08
CA VAL A 38 21.39 1.67 11.06
C VAL A 38 21.43 2.21 12.48
N ILE A 39 22.56 2.78 12.88
CA ILE A 39 22.79 3.29 14.24
C ILE A 39 23.40 4.68 14.15
N GLY A 40 22.64 5.69 14.60
CA GLY A 40 23.09 7.05 14.77
C GLY A 40 23.65 7.28 16.17
N VAL A 41 24.95 7.55 16.29
CA VAL A 41 25.66 7.73 17.56
C VAL A 41 26.59 8.94 17.50
N GLU A 42 26.86 9.55 18.67
CA GLU A 42 27.80 10.67 18.82
C GLU A 42 29.04 10.31 19.70
N SER A 43 29.01 9.21 20.44
CA SER A 43 30.10 8.79 21.32
C SER A 43 30.62 7.38 21.01
N ASP A 44 31.92 7.15 21.23
CA ASP A 44 32.51 5.82 21.09
C ASP A 44 31.96 4.83 22.12
N LYS A 45 31.55 5.32 23.29
CA LYS A 45 30.90 4.52 24.34
C LYS A 45 29.56 3.98 23.82
N ALA A 46 28.69 4.83 23.29
CA ALA A 46 27.41 4.42 22.72
C ALA A 46 27.60 3.48 21.53
N LYS A 47 28.57 3.79 20.64
CA LYS A 47 28.90 2.92 19.50
C LYS A 47 29.32 1.52 19.94
N LYS A 48 30.15 1.40 20.99
CA LYS A 48 30.61 0.12 21.54
C LYS A 48 29.40 -0.67 22.09
N ILE A 49 28.56 -0.05 22.92
CA ILE A 49 27.39 -0.69 23.54
C ILE A 49 26.43 -1.20 22.48
N MET A 50 26.11 -0.36 21.47
CA MET A 50 25.24 -0.77 20.39
C MET A 50 25.84 -1.87 19.51
N GLY A 51 27.18 -1.86 19.33
CA GLY A 51 27.89 -2.93 18.63
C GLY A 51 27.79 -4.26 19.35
N GLU A 52 27.92 -4.26 20.68
CA GLU A 52 27.76 -5.45 21.52
C GLU A 52 26.31 -5.96 21.47
N LEU A 53 25.32 -5.07 21.51
CA LEU A 53 23.89 -5.41 21.42
C LEU A 53 23.56 -6.13 20.12
N TYR A 54 24.08 -5.64 18.99
CA TYR A 54 23.83 -6.20 17.66
C TYR A 54 24.89 -7.20 17.19
N ALA A 55 25.82 -7.62 18.06
CA ALA A 55 26.91 -8.52 17.68
C ALA A 55 26.45 -9.84 17.07
N THR A 56 25.33 -10.39 17.52
CA THR A 56 24.78 -11.65 16.98
C THR A 56 24.35 -11.48 15.53
N PHE A 57 23.71 -10.38 15.19
CA PHE A 57 23.27 -10.08 13.81
C PHE A 57 24.47 -9.81 12.90
N SER A 58 25.44 -9.04 13.36
CA SER A 58 26.69 -8.77 12.63
C SER A 58 27.45 -10.06 12.31
N ARG A 59 27.56 -10.99 13.27
CA ARG A 59 28.20 -12.30 13.06
C ARG A 59 27.45 -13.17 12.05
N ALA A 60 26.13 -12.98 11.91
CA ALA A 60 25.29 -13.63 10.90
C ALA A 60 25.42 -12.98 9.51
N GLY A 61 26.27 -11.97 9.33
CA GLY A 61 26.52 -11.31 8.05
C GLY A 61 25.70 -10.05 7.80
N THR A 62 24.83 -9.62 8.74
CA THR A 62 24.07 -8.38 8.60
C THR A 62 24.99 -7.17 8.74
N SER A 63 24.90 -6.22 7.80
CA SER A 63 25.66 -4.97 7.86
C SER A 63 25.12 -4.05 8.96
N VAL A 64 26.00 -3.64 9.88
CA VAL A 64 25.75 -2.59 10.87
C VAL A 64 26.41 -1.30 10.40
N ILE A 65 25.60 -0.28 10.12
CA ILE A 65 26.05 1.00 9.56
C ILE A 65 25.96 2.07 10.64
N TYR A 66 27.10 2.64 11.01
CA TYR A 66 27.19 3.74 11.97
C TYR A 66 27.24 5.07 11.26
N MET A 67 26.49 6.04 11.77
CA MET A 67 26.47 7.41 11.28
C MET A 67 26.10 8.39 12.41
N ASP A 68 26.04 9.68 12.14
CA ASP A 68 25.50 10.65 13.08
C ASP A 68 23.98 10.48 13.26
N ILE A 69 23.43 11.02 14.36
CA ILE A 69 22.01 10.86 14.72
C ILE A 69 21.07 11.40 13.63
N ARG A 70 21.37 12.58 13.07
CA ARG A 70 20.49 13.22 12.08
C ARG A 70 20.44 12.42 10.78
N SER A 71 21.58 11.92 10.32
CA SER A 71 21.67 11.05 9.16
C SER A 71 20.90 9.75 9.35
N ALA A 72 20.96 9.15 10.56
CA ALA A 72 20.22 7.93 10.88
C ALA A 72 18.70 8.17 10.85
N GLU A 73 18.23 9.24 11.46
CA GLU A 73 16.81 9.63 11.42
C GLU A 73 16.35 9.88 9.98
N LEU A 74 17.11 10.67 9.21
CA LEU A 74 16.79 10.98 7.82
C LEU A 74 16.77 9.72 6.94
N THR A 75 17.64 8.76 7.19
CA THR A 75 17.71 7.49 6.43
C THR A 75 16.38 6.74 6.44
N LYS A 76 15.68 6.70 7.59
CA LYS A 76 14.37 6.05 7.69
C LYS A 76 13.34 6.72 6.80
N TYR A 77 13.21 8.05 6.92
CA TYR A 77 12.23 8.82 6.13
C TYR A 77 12.55 8.78 4.64
N ALA A 78 13.82 8.90 4.28
CA ALA A 78 14.28 8.83 2.88
C ALA A 78 13.98 7.46 2.26
N ALA A 79 14.25 6.36 2.97
CA ALA A 79 13.95 5.01 2.50
C ALA A 79 12.45 4.82 2.22
N ASN A 80 11.58 5.14 3.18
CA ASN A 80 10.14 4.99 3.01
C ASN A 80 9.58 5.91 1.91
N SER A 81 10.08 7.14 1.82
CA SER A 81 9.69 8.09 0.75
C SER A 81 10.13 7.60 -0.63
N PHE A 82 11.32 7.01 -0.74
CA PHE A 82 11.80 6.45 -2.01
C PHE A 82 10.97 5.25 -2.46
N LEU A 83 10.61 4.34 -1.54
CA LEU A 83 9.73 3.21 -1.86
C LEU A 83 8.34 3.68 -2.31
N ALA A 84 7.77 4.68 -1.64
CA ALA A 84 6.52 5.28 -2.04
C ALA A 84 6.61 5.97 -3.41
N THR A 85 7.74 6.62 -3.72
CA THR A 85 8.00 7.23 -5.03
C THR A 85 8.02 6.16 -6.13
N LYS A 86 8.67 5.01 -5.92
CA LYS A 86 8.68 3.89 -6.88
C LYS A 86 7.26 3.41 -7.22
N ILE A 87 6.42 3.19 -6.20
CA ILE A 87 5.03 2.76 -6.41
C ILE A 87 4.24 3.84 -7.16
N THR A 88 4.36 5.10 -6.74
CA THR A 88 3.63 6.21 -7.34
C THR A 88 4.06 6.45 -8.79
N PHE A 89 5.36 6.34 -9.09
CA PHE A 89 5.87 6.39 -10.46
C PHE A 89 5.24 5.28 -11.32
N MET A 90 5.16 4.06 -10.81
CA MET A 90 4.52 2.96 -11.54
C MET A 90 3.02 3.15 -11.72
N ASN A 91 2.34 3.83 -10.80
CA ASN A 91 0.94 4.19 -10.96
C ASN A 91 0.74 5.21 -12.09
N GLU A 92 1.61 6.19 -12.25
CA GLU A 92 1.58 7.11 -13.40
C GLU A 92 1.91 6.39 -14.72
N ILE A 93 2.92 5.50 -14.72
CA ILE A 93 3.22 4.65 -15.89
C ILE A 93 2.00 3.78 -16.25
N ALA A 94 1.28 3.22 -15.27
CA ALA A 94 0.08 2.45 -15.52
C ALA A 94 -1.00 3.28 -16.22
N GLN A 95 -1.27 4.50 -15.74
CA GLN A 95 -2.22 5.40 -16.39
C GLN A 95 -1.77 5.80 -17.81
N LEU A 96 -0.46 5.93 -18.04
CA LEU A 96 0.08 6.21 -19.37
C LEU A 96 -0.10 4.97 -20.29
N CYS A 97 0.16 3.76 -19.78
CA CYS A 97 -0.08 2.51 -20.51
C CYS A 97 -1.53 2.40 -20.98
N GLU A 98 -2.51 2.72 -20.12
CA GLU A 98 -3.93 2.71 -20.48
C GLU A 98 -4.24 3.63 -21.67
N ARG A 99 -3.60 4.80 -21.75
CA ARG A 99 -3.80 5.77 -22.85
C ARG A 99 -3.06 5.40 -24.13
N MET A 100 -1.92 4.69 -24.00
CA MET A 100 -1.07 4.31 -25.13
C MET A 100 -1.34 2.91 -25.65
N GLY A 101 -2.21 2.13 -25.00
CA GLY A 101 -2.46 0.72 -25.33
C GLY A 101 -1.30 -0.22 -24.98
N ALA A 102 -0.46 0.17 -24.00
CA ALA A 102 0.62 -0.67 -23.47
C ALA A 102 0.15 -1.49 -22.27
N ASP A 103 0.95 -2.48 -21.86
CA ASP A 103 0.73 -3.30 -20.67
C ASP A 103 1.76 -2.95 -19.59
N VAL A 104 1.29 -2.45 -18.44
CA VAL A 104 2.16 -2.04 -17.34
C VAL A 104 2.94 -3.20 -16.72
N ASP A 105 2.41 -4.44 -16.75
CA ASP A 105 3.13 -5.59 -16.22
C ASP A 105 4.34 -5.94 -17.09
N MET A 106 4.22 -5.78 -18.41
CA MET A 106 5.37 -5.93 -19.33
C MET A 106 6.41 -4.83 -19.12
N VAL A 107 5.95 -3.57 -18.95
CA VAL A 107 6.85 -2.46 -18.62
C VAL A 107 7.57 -2.71 -17.29
N ARG A 108 6.82 -3.13 -16.25
CA ARG A 108 7.36 -3.47 -14.94
C ARG A 108 8.43 -4.58 -15.02
N ILE A 109 8.17 -5.63 -15.78
CA ILE A 109 9.13 -6.74 -15.99
C ILE A 109 10.38 -6.21 -16.68
N GLY A 110 10.20 -5.42 -17.75
CA GLY A 110 11.30 -4.85 -18.52
C GLY A 110 12.23 -3.97 -17.68
N ILE A 111 11.69 -2.96 -17.00
CA ILE A 111 12.51 -2.06 -16.19
C ILE A 111 13.06 -2.75 -14.94
N GLY A 112 12.30 -3.69 -14.34
CA GLY A 112 12.71 -4.41 -13.14
C GLY A 112 13.82 -5.44 -13.38
N ALA A 113 14.13 -5.79 -14.64
CA ALA A 113 15.24 -6.64 -15.04
C ALA A 113 16.60 -5.92 -14.93
N ASP A 114 16.62 -4.58 -14.93
CA ASP A 114 17.81 -3.79 -14.67
C ASP A 114 18.12 -3.83 -13.16
N GLU A 115 19.31 -4.34 -12.79
CA GLU A 115 19.76 -4.47 -11.40
C GLU A 115 19.80 -3.11 -10.65
N ARG A 116 20.04 -2.02 -11.36
CA ARG A 116 20.05 -0.66 -10.80
C ARG A 116 18.67 -0.22 -10.31
N ILE A 117 17.60 -0.76 -10.90
CA ILE A 117 16.21 -0.48 -10.54
C ILE A 117 15.67 -1.55 -9.58
N GLY A 118 15.87 -2.83 -9.91
CA GLY A 118 15.42 -3.99 -9.17
C GLY A 118 13.89 -4.18 -9.24
N LYS A 119 13.43 -5.38 -8.90
CA LYS A 119 12.04 -5.82 -9.10
C LYS A 119 11.06 -5.36 -8.02
N LYS A 120 11.56 -4.95 -6.84
CA LYS A 120 10.73 -4.64 -5.68
C LYS A 120 10.10 -3.23 -5.78
N PHE A 121 8.87 -3.09 -5.28
CA PHE A 121 8.10 -1.84 -5.24
C PHE A 121 7.77 -1.23 -6.61
N LEU A 122 7.64 -2.07 -7.65
CA LEU A 122 7.24 -1.66 -9.00
C LEU A 122 5.81 -2.09 -9.36
N PHE A 123 5.02 -2.56 -8.42
CA PHE A 123 3.66 -3.03 -8.67
C PHE A 123 2.68 -1.84 -8.61
N PRO A 124 2.01 -1.50 -9.73
CA PRO A 124 0.96 -0.50 -9.71
C PRO A 124 -0.30 -1.04 -9.01
N GLY A 125 -1.15 -0.12 -8.57
CA GLY A 125 -2.41 -0.45 -7.93
C GLY A 125 -3.24 0.80 -7.65
N ILE A 126 -4.15 0.71 -6.71
CA ILE A 126 -5.08 1.80 -6.34
C ILE A 126 -4.46 2.84 -5.40
N GLY A 127 -3.15 2.94 -5.33
CA GLY A 127 -2.42 3.88 -4.48
C GLY A 127 -1.79 3.24 -3.24
N ILE A 128 -1.02 4.06 -2.51
CA ILE A 128 -0.37 3.69 -1.26
C ILE A 128 -1.21 4.12 -0.05
N GLY A 129 -1.18 3.29 1.00
CA GLY A 129 -1.84 3.51 2.28
C GLY A 129 -0.98 2.99 3.44
N GLY A 130 -1.63 2.67 4.55
CA GLY A 130 -1.00 2.23 5.77
C GLY A 130 -0.47 3.36 6.63
N SER A 131 -0.03 3.03 7.84
CA SER A 131 0.39 4.00 8.85
C SER A 131 1.77 4.61 8.58
N CYS A 132 2.64 3.96 7.80
CA CYS A 132 4.04 4.36 7.68
C CYS A 132 4.30 5.32 6.51
N PHE A 133 4.00 4.93 5.27
CA PHE A 133 4.36 5.74 4.09
C PHE A 133 3.73 7.13 4.10
N PRO A 134 2.42 7.30 4.29
CA PRO A 134 1.83 8.65 4.30
C PRO A 134 2.41 9.51 5.42
N LYS A 135 2.52 8.96 6.63
CA LYS A 135 3.06 9.68 7.79
C LYS A 135 4.51 10.12 7.57
N ASP A 136 5.37 9.23 7.08
CA ASP A 136 6.81 9.51 6.92
C ASP A 136 7.05 10.51 5.79
N ILE A 137 6.29 10.45 4.68
CA ILE A 137 6.34 11.45 3.62
C ILE A 137 5.92 12.82 4.16
N HIS A 138 4.80 12.90 4.88
CA HIS A 138 4.34 14.15 5.48
C HIS A 138 5.35 14.73 6.47
N ALA A 139 5.95 13.88 7.32
CA ALA A 139 6.98 14.30 8.27
C ALA A 139 8.21 14.86 7.56
N LEU A 140 8.68 14.18 6.50
CA LEU A 140 9.85 14.63 5.74
C LEU A 140 9.58 15.94 4.98
N VAL A 141 8.41 16.10 4.36
CA VAL A 141 7.99 17.36 3.72
C VAL A 141 7.88 18.47 4.75
N LYS A 142 7.33 18.21 5.94
CA LYS A 142 7.26 19.20 7.02
C LYS A 142 8.66 19.63 7.47
N SER A 143 9.56 18.67 7.70
CA SER A 143 10.96 18.99 8.07
C SER A 143 11.70 19.78 6.99
N ALA A 144 11.44 19.49 5.72
CA ALA A 144 11.97 20.27 4.60
C ALA A 144 11.48 21.74 4.64
N ASN A 145 10.19 21.95 4.88
CA ASN A 145 9.60 23.28 5.00
C ASN A 145 10.17 24.09 6.20
N GLU A 146 10.51 23.41 7.31
CA GLU A 146 11.12 24.06 8.48
C GLU A 146 12.51 24.64 8.17
N VAL A 147 13.17 24.17 7.10
CA VAL A 147 14.46 24.69 6.59
C VAL A 147 14.29 25.38 5.24
N GLU A 148 13.08 25.85 4.92
CA GLU A 148 12.75 26.58 3.68
C GLU A 148 13.06 25.81 2.39
N TYR A 149 13.02 24.47 2.42
CA TYR A 149 13.25 23.61 1.26
C TYR A 149 11.94 23.04 0.72
N ASP A 150 11.57 23.43 -0.52
CA ASP A 150 10.42 22.85 -1.25
C ASP A 150 10.76 21.45 -1.80
N PHE A 151 10.23 20.41 -1.20
CA PHE A 151 10.48 19.03 -1.61
C PHE A 151 9.56 18.60 -2.77
N LYS A 152 9.83 19.09 -3.96
CA LYS A 152 8.98 18.94 -5.17
C LYS A 152 8.58 17.51 -5.48
N ILE A 153 9.51 16.55 -5.42
CA ILE A 153 9.23 15.14 -5.71
C ILE A 153 8.18 14.58 -4.74
N LEU A 154 8.34 14.78 -3.45
CA LEU A 154 7.40 14.23 -2.47
C LEU A 154 6.04 14.92 -2.49
N ASN A 155 6.00 16.23 -2.77
CA ASN A 155 4.76 16.95 -3.01
C ASN A 155 4.00 16.38 -4.22
N SER A 156 4.71 16.03 -5.29
CA SER A 156 4.14 15.37 -6.47
C SER A 156 3.64 13.95 -6.14
N VAL A 157 4.43 13.17 -5.39
CA VAL A 157 4.05 11.82 -4.95
C VAL A 157 2.73 11.84 -4.16
N MET A 158 2.57 12.76 -3.21
CA MET A 158 1.33 12.90 -2.44
C MET A 158 0.15 13.26 -3.34
N LYS A 159 0.32 14.20 -4.27
CA LYS A 159 -0.73 14.63 -5.20
C LYS A 159 -1.16 13.49 -6.12
N VAL A 160 -0.22 12.79 -6.73
CA VAL A 160 -0.51 11.64 -7.61
C VAL A 160 -1.22 10.53 -6.84
N ASN A 161 -0.75 10.23 -5.62
CA ASN A 161 -1.39 9.20 -4.80
C ASN A 161 -2.85 9.53 -4.44
N GLN A 162 -3.18 10.78 -4.18
CA GLN A 162 -4.57 11.21 -3.95
C GLN A 162 -5.47 10.93 -5.17
N LEU A 163 -4.99 11.19 -6.38
CA LEU A 163 -5.72 10.91 -7.62
C LEU A 163 -5.83 9.39 -7.86
N GLN A 164 -4.75 8.66 -7.60
CA GLN A 164 -4.69 7.21 -7.83
C GLN A 164 -5.70 6.44 -6.97
N ARG A 165 -5.96 6.89 -5.74
CA ARG A 165 -6.96 6.27 -4.85
C ARG A 165 -8.37 6.23 -5.43
N LEU A 166 -8.68 7.12 -6.35
CA LEU A 166 -10.00 7.22 -7.00
C LEU A 166 -10.00 6.70 -8.45
N HIS A 167 -8.84 6.36 -9.00
CA HIS A 167 -8.73 5.98 -10.41
C HIS A 167 -9.63 4.79 -10.78
N LEU A 168 -9.72 3.77 -9.92
CA LEU A 168 -10.61 2.62 -10.16
C LEU A 168 -12.09 3.00 -10.07
N VAL A 169 -12.44 3.96 -9.20
CA VAL A 169 -13.83 4.47 -9.12
C VAL A 169 -14.22 5.20 -10.41
N GLU A 170 -13.30 5.93 -11.04
CA GLU A 170 -13.59 6.57 -12.34
C GLU A 170 -13.83 5.52 -13.44
N LYS A 171 -13.13 4.39 -13.44
CA LYS A 171 -13.41 3.26 -14.34
C LYS A 171 -14.80 2.67 -14.09
N ILE A 172 -15.17 2.45 -12.84
CA ILE A 172 -16.50 1.98 -12.45
C ILE A 172 -17.58 2.97 -12.92
N LYS A 173 -17.38 4.28 -12.71
CA LYS A 173 -18.29 5.32 -13.20
C LYS A 173 -18.45 5.28 -14.73
N SER A 174 -17.34 5.13 -15.44
CA SER A 174 -17.35 5.04 -16.90
C SER A 174 -18.17 3.84 -17.38
N TYR A 175 -17.92 2.66 -16.82
CA TYR A 175 -18.64 1.43 -17.17
C TYR A 175 -20.15 1.55 -16.96
N PHE A 176 -20.58 2.12 -15.84
CA PHE A 176 -22.00 2.30 -15.51
C PHE A 176 -22.59 3.62 -16.02
N ASN A 177 -21.90 4.35 -16.92
CA ASN A 177 -22.33 5.65 -17.47
C ASN A 177 -22.76 6.67 -16.38
N GLY A 178 -22.07 6.68 -15.25
CA GLY A 178 -22.35 7.54 -14.09
C GLY A 178 -23.55 7.08 -13.24
N HIS A 179 -24.27 6.04 -13.61
CA HIS A 179 -25.46 5.56 -12.89
C HIS A 179 -25.09 4.59 -11.76
N LEU A 180 -24.55 5.09 -10.65
CA LEU A 180 -24.14 4.28 -9.50
C LEU A 180 -25.18 4.24 -8.37
N LYS A 181 -26.16 5.14 -8.36
CA LYS A 181 -27.17 5.19 -7.30
C LYS A 181 -27.97 3.88 -7.25
N GLY A 182 -27.95 3.22 -6.08
CA GLY A 182 -28.60 1.93 -5.85
C GLY A 182 -27.88 0.72 -6.45
N ARG A 183 -26.73 0.90 -7.12
CA ARG A 183 -25.87 -0.23 -7.53
C ARG A 183 -25.22 -0.87 -6.31
N HIS A 184 -25.11 -2.18 -6.33
CA HIS A 184 -24.53 -2.97 -5.27
C HIS A 184 -23.14 -3.48 -5.69
N PHE A 185 -22.11 -3.11 -4.97
CA PHE A 185 -20.73 -3.54 -5.22
C PHE A 185 -20.23 -4.47 -4.12
N ALA A 186 -19.73 -5.63 -4.53
CA ALA A 186 -18.91 -6.46 -3.65
C ALA A 186 -17.50 -5.91 -3.58
N LEU A 187 -16.95 -5.74 -2.38
CA LEU A 187 -15.58 -5.30 -2.18
C LEU A 187 -14.77 -6.40 -1.46
N TRP A 188 -13.73 -6.87 -2.11
CA TRP A 188 -12.75 -7.79 -1.55
C TRP A 188 -11.49 -7.05 -1.13
N GLY A 189 -11.23 -7.04 0.19
CA GLY A 189 -10.10 -6.38 0.80
C GLY A 189 -10.42 -4.95 1.26
N ILE A 190 -10.15 -4.69 2.54
CA ILE A 190 -10.29 -3.37 3.17
C ILE A 190 -8.94 -2.91 3.70
N ALA A 191 -8.13 -3.83 4.26
CA ALA A 191 -6.77 -3.54 4.71
C ALA A 191 -5.91 -2.96 3.58
N PHE A 192 -4.96 -2.10 3.91
CA PHE A 192 -4.11 -1.45 2.90
C PHE A 192 -3.17 -2.41 2.17
N LYS A 193 -2.92 -3.59 2.74
CA LYS A 193 -2.14 -4.72 2.18
C LYS A 193 -2.54 -6.03 2.86
N PRO A 194 -2.14 -7.21 2.33
CA PRO A 194 -2.35 -8.49 3.00
C PRO A 194 -1.59 -8.64 4.33
N ASN A 195 -2.03 -9.60 5.15
CA ASN A 195 -1.42 -10.02 6.42
C ASN A 195 -1.41 -8.94 7.50
N THR A 196 -2.41 -8.06 7.50
CA THR A 196 -2.64 -7.06 8.54
C THR A 196 -4.11 -6.69 8.62
N ASP A 197 -4.54 -6.21 9.77
CA ASP A 197 -5.87 -5.62 10.00
C ASP A 197 -5.87 -4.09 9.87
N ASP A 198 -4.73 -3.48 9.50
CA ASP A 198 -4.57 -2.01 9.43
C ASP A 198 -5.29 -1.43 8.20
N ILE A 199 -6.29 -0.59 8.48
CA ILE A 199 -7.07 0.13 7.47
C ILE A 199 -6.67 1.62 7.36
N ARG A 200 -5.69 2.09 8.15
CA ARG A 200 -5.30 3.51 8.15
C ARG A 200 -4.80 3.94 6.78
N GLU A 201 -5.34 5.04 6.26
CA GLU A 201 -5.00 5.55 4.93
C GLU A 201 -5.14 4.50 3.80
N ALA A 202 -5.90 3.40 4.03
CA ALA A 202 -6.11 2.38 3.01
C ALA A 202 -6.87 2.96 1.80
N PRO A 203 -6.38 2.75 0.57
CA PRO A 203 -7.07 3.23 -0.64
C PRO A 203 -8.52 2.74 -0.76
N SER A 204 -8.80 1.55 -0.23
CA SER A 204 -10.16 0.99 -0.14
C SER A 204 -11.15 1.90 0.56
N LEU A 205 -10.75 2.59 1.64
CA LEU A 205 -11.63 3.51 2.36
C LEU A 205 -12.05 4.70 1.49
N TYR A 206 -11.10 5.28 0.74
CA TYR A 206 -11.38 6.38 -0.18
C TYR A 206 -12.34 5.95 -1.30
N MET A 207 -12.17 4.72 -1.81
CA MET A 207 -13.09 4.13 -2.81
C MET A 207 -14.48 3.91 -2.24
N ILE A 208 -14.59 3.30 -1.04
CA ILE A 208 -15.89 3.10 -0.37
C ILE A 208 -16.58 4.43 -0.16
N ASP A 209 -15.89 5.43 0.40
CA ASP A 209 -16.46 6.74 0.67
C ASP A 209 -16.97 7.42 -0.60
N GLU A 210 -16.23 7.31 -1.71
CA GLU A 210 -16.66 7.89 -2.98
C GLU A 210 -17.86 7.13 -3.59
N LEU A 211 -17.88 5.79 -3.53
CA LEU A 211 -19.01 4.99 -3.97
C LEU A 211 -20.28 5.30 -3.16
N LEU A 212 -20.16 5.46 -1.85
CA LEU A 212 -21.28 5.86 -0.97
C LEU A 212 -21.81 7.25 -1.32
N LYS A 213 -20.94 8.24 -1.58
CA LYS A 213 -21.34 9.59 -2.03
C LYS A 213 -22.11 9.55 -3.35
N LEU A 214 -21.77 8.62 -4.24
CA LEU A 214 -22.47 8.39 -5.51
C LEU A 214 -23.76 7.57 -5.34
N GLY A 215 -24.14 7.23 -4.10
CA GLY A 215 -25.37 6.53 -3.77
C GLY A 215 -25.31 5.03 -4.01
N ALA A 216 -24.15 4.45 -4.17
CA ALA A 216 -23.96 3.01 -4.28
C ALA A 216 -24.08 2.31 -2.92
N ILE A 217 -24.32 1.01 -2.95
CA ILE A 217 -24.31 0.10 -1.81
C ILE A 217 -23.01 -0.72 -1.88
N VAL A 218 -22.25 -0.78 -0.81
CA VAL A 218 -21.02 -1.57 -0.73
C VAL A 218 -21.20 -2.69 0.28
N GLN A 219 -20.92 -3.92 -0.14
CA GLN A 219 -20.84 -5.09 0.73
C GLN A 219 -19.39 -5.60 0.73
N ALA A 220 -18.72 -5.53 1.86
CA ALA A 220 -17.29 -5.77 1.96
C ALA A 220 -16.95 -7.03 2.74
N PHE A 221 -15.84 -7.65 2.33
CA PHE A 221 -15.16 -8.70 3.08
C PHE A 221 -13.66 -8.47 3.09
N ASP A 222 -13.04 -8.72 4.24
CA ASP A 222 -11.58 -8.74 4.41
C ASP A 222 -11.22 -9.83 5.41
N PRO A 223 -10.19 -10.64 5.20
CA PRO A 223 -9.81 -11.73 6.11
C PRO A 223 -9.49 -11.29 7.55
N GLU A 224 -8.87 -10.12 7.72
CA GLU A 224 -8.38 -9.64 9.02
C GLU A 224 -9.02 -8.31 9.47
N ALA A 225 -9.32 -7.41 8.54
CA ALA A 225 -9.68 -6.03 8.87
C ALA A 225 -11.17 -5.81 9.22
N MET A 226 -12.01 -6.85 9.23
CA MET A 226 -13.46 -6.70 9.44
C MET A 226 -13.83 -6.00 10.75
N THR A 227 -13.12 -6.29 11.84
CA THR A 227 -13.37 -5.66 13.14
C THR A 227 -13.10 -4.15 13.10
N ASN A 228 -11.99 -3.74 12.49
CA ASN A 228 -11.62 -2.34 12.35
C ASN A 228 -12.54 -1.61 11.36
N ALA A 229 -12.92 -2.27 10.27
CA ALA A 229 -13.86 -1.73 9.30
C ALA A 229 -15.27 -1.54 9.89
N LYS A 230 -15.78 -2.49 10.70
CA LYS A 230 -17.05 -2.37 11.40
C LYS A 230 -17.05 -1.18 12.38
N LYS A 231 -15.95 -0.95 13.11
CA LYS A 231 -15.79 0.21 13.98
C LYS A 231 -15.79 1.53 13.20
N TYR A 232 -15.19 1.55 12.01
CA TYR A 232 -15.05 2.76 11.20
C TYR A 232 -16.34 3.11 10.46
N TYR A 233 -16.99 2.15 9.82
CA TYR A 233 -18.17 2.40 8.98
C TYR A 233 -19.50 2.20 9.69
N GLY A 234 -19.57 1.42 10.78
CA GLY A 234 -20.84 1.07 11.42
C GLY A 234 -21.80 0.43 10.39
N ASN A 235 -22.97 1.00 10.25
CA ASN A 235 -24.02 0.53 9.34
C ASN A 235 -24.00 1.21 7.95
N LYS A 236 -22.96 1.97 7.62
CA LYS A 236 -22.87 2.67 6.32
C LYS A 236 -22.62 1.72 5.15
N ILE A 237 -22.00 0.57 5.40
CA ILE A 237 -21.78 -0.49 4.43
C ILE A 237 -22.28 -1.83 4.99
N LEU A 238 -22.45 -2.80 4.13
CA LEU A 238 -22.74 -4.17 4.50
C LEU A 238 -21.45 -4.97 4.68
N PHE A 239 -21.46 -5.93 5.60
CA PHE A 239 -20.33 -6.80 5.89
C PHE A 239 -20.72 -8.25 5.67
N ALA A 240 -19.91 -8.98 4.92
CA ALA A 240 -20.11 -10.39 4.65
C ALA A 240 -19.20 -11.26 5.55
N ASP A 241 -19.61 -12.49 5.83
CA ASP A 241 -18.81 -13.41 6.64
C ASP A 241 -17.72 -14.13 5.83
N ASN A 242 -17.81 -14.11 4.50
CA ASN A 242 -16.79 -14.62 3.58
C ASN A 242 -16.83 -13.92 2.23
N GLN A 243 -15.76 -14.11 1.43
CA GLN A 243 -15.59 -13.47 0.13
C GLN A 243 -16.76 -13.76 -0.86
N TYR A 244 -17.33 -14.96 -0.83
CA TYR A 244 -18.40 -15.31 -1.77
C TYR A 244 -19.77 -14.76 -1.35
N GLU A 245 -20.02 -14.64 -0.06
CA GLU A 245 -21.22 -14.00 0.45
C GLU A 245 -21.26 -12.51 0.07
N ALA A 246 -20.10 -11.84 0.08
CA ALA A 246 -20.00 -10.46 -0.36
C ALA A 246 -20.49 -10.22 -1.81
N LEU A 247 -20.46 -11.24 -2.65
CA LEU A 247 -20.89 -11.17 -4.06
C LEU A 247 -22.42 -11.25 -4.26
N GLN A 248 -23.16 -11.63 -3.21
CA GLN A 248 -24.59 -11.92 -3.37
C GLN A 248 -25.36 -10.72 -3.90
N ASN A 249 -25.94 -10.89 -5.11
CA ASN A 249 -26.68 -9.84 -5.82
C ASN A 249 -25.87 -8.56 -6.12
N ALA A 250 -24.56 -8.62 -6.16
CA ALA A 250 -23.72 -7.50 -6.53
C ALA A 250 -23.72 -7.26 -8.04
N ASP A 251 -23.68 -5.99 -8.44
CA ASP A 251 -23.59 -5.57 -9.85
C ASP A 251 -22.17 -5.74 -10.39
N ALA A 252 -21.14 -5.68 -9.53
CA ALA A 252 -19.75 -5.98 -9.86
C ALA A 252 -18.95 -6.34 -8.62
N LEU A 253 -17.82 -7.05 -8.84
CA LEU A 253 -16.77 -7.29 -7.84
C LEU A 253 -15.68 -6.22 -7.98
N ILE A 254 -15.27 -5.63 -6.85
CA ILE A 254 -14.11 -4.75 -6.73
C ILE A 254 -13.05 -5.44 -5.87
N ILE A 255 -11.81 -5.51 -6.33
CA ILE A 255 -10.69 -6.06 -5.57
C ILE A 255 -9.75 -4.93 -5.16
N ALA A 256 -9.61 -4.71 -3.85
CA ALA A 256 -8.81 -3.61 -3.31
C ALA A 256 -7.53 -4.06 -2.59
N THR A 257 -7.47 -5.32 -2.14
CA THR A 257 -6.29 -5.88 -1.46
C THR A 257 -5.95 -7.25 -2.03
N GLU A 258 -4.67 -7.52 -2.22
CA GLU A 258 -4.17 -8.73 -2.88
C GLU A 258 -3.99 -9.92 -1.92
N TRP A 259 -5.02 -10.25 -1.11
CA TRP A 259 -5.00 -11.43 -0.26
C TRP A 259 -4.81 -12.72 -1.04
N ASN A 260 -4.13 -13.71 -0.46
CA ASN A 260 -3.86 -14.98 -1.17
C ASN A 260 -5.14 -15.70 -1.59
N GLU A 261 -6.18 -15.70 -0.76
CA GLU A 261 -7.46 -16.32 -1.07
C GLU A 261 -8.20 -15.66 -2.25
N PHE A 262 -7.90 -14.39 -2.56
CA PHE A 262 -8.47 -13.70 -3.71
C PHE A 262 -7.73 -13.99 -5.02
N ARG A 263 -6.51 -14.55 -4.96
CA ARG A 263 -5.70 -14.84 -6.16
C ARG A 263 -6.17 -16.04 -6.95
N THR A 264 -6.73 -17.03 -6.27
CA THR A 264 -7.21 -18.30 -6.89
C THR A 264 -8.64 -18.58 -6.46
N PRO A 265 -9.61 -17.72 -6.80
CA PRO A 265 -10.99 -17.93 -6.41
C PRO A 265 -11.65 -19.01 -7.24
N ASP A 266 -12.76 -19.50 -6.75
CA ASP A 266 -13.70 -20.31 -7.54
C ASP A 266 -14.57 -19.39 -8.41
N PHE A 267 -14.21 -19.27 -9.70
CA PHE A 267 -14.93 -18.40 -10.65
C PHE A 267 -16.38 -18.85 -10.90
N GLN A 268 -16.72 -20.11 -10.75
CA GLN A 268 -18.10 -20.57 -10.84
C GLN A 268 -18.96 -20.02 -9.68
N LYS A 269 -18.36 -19.96 -8.47
CA LYS A 269 -19.03 -19.32 -7.33
C LYS A 269 -19.16 -17.81 -7.52
N ILE A 270 -18.20 -17.14 -8.14
CA ILE A 270 -18.31 -15.71 -8.45
C ILE A 270 -19.45 -15.49 -9.44
N GLU A 271 -19.46 -16.22 -10.56
CA GLU A 271 -20.48 -16.13 -11.61
C GLU A 271 -21.90 -16.36 -11.07
N SER A 272 -22.07 -17.40 -10.22
CA SER A 272 -23.39 -17.75 -9.71
C SER A 272 -24.00 -16.74 -8.73
N ARG A 273 -23.23 -15.78 -8.22
CA ARG A 273 -23.64 -14.81 -7.20
C ARG A 273 -23.73 -13.37 -7.71
N LEU A 274 -22.89 -13.01 -8.68
CA LEU A 274 -22.94 -11.71 -9.33
C LEU A 274 -24.16 -11.63 -10.25
N LYS A 275 -24.76 -10.46 -10.39
CA LYS A 275 -25.80 -10.21 -11.40
C LYS A 275 -25.27 -10.26 -12.82
N GLN A 276 -23.99 -9.94 -12.99
CA GLN A 276 -23.29 -9.93 -14.28
C GLN A 276 -21.79 -10.18 -14.07
N LYS A 277 -21.11 -10.70 -15.08
CA LYS A 277 -19.68 -11.02 -15.02
C LYS A 277 -18.81 -9.76 -15.15
N VAL A 278 -18.74 -8.94 -14.09
CA VAL A 278 -17.97 -7.70 -14.08
C VAL A 278 -17.03 -7.65 -12.87
N ILE A 279 -15.74 -7.44 -13.14
CA ILE A 279 -14.70 -7.34 -12.10
C ILE A 279 -13.86 -6.08 -12.37
N PHE A 280 -13.67 -5.28 -11.32
CA PHE A 280 -12.73 -4.17 -11.25
C PHE A 280 -11.59 -4.54 -10.29
N ASP A 281 -10.40 -4.75 -10.84
CA ASP A 281 -9.27 -5.27 -10.09
C ASP A 281 -8.21 -4.19 -9.86
N GLY A 282 -8.16 -3.68 -8.65
CA GLY A 282 -7.19 -2.67 -8.23
C GLY A 282 -5.78 -3.21 -7.95
N ARG A 283 -5.56 -4.52 -8.10
CA ARG A 283 -4.30 -5.20 -7.74
C ARG A 283 -3.73 -6.10 -8.85
N ASN A 284 -4.38 -6.13 -10.00
CA ASN A 284 -3.95 -6.91 -11.16
C ASN A 284 -3.74 -8.40 -10.85
N LEU A 285 -4.70 -9.01 -10.13
CA LEU A 285 -4.56 -10.40 -9.66
C LEU A 285 -4.74 -11.42 -10.76
N TYR A 286 -5.62 -11.14 -11.74
CA TYR A 286 -6.03 -12.15 -12.72
C TYR A 286 -5.37 -11.90 -14.09
N ASP A 287 -5.09 -13.02 -14.77
CA ASP A 287 -4.59 -13.00 -16.13
C ASP A 287 -5.68 -12.54 -17.12
N LEU A 288 -5.32 -11.69 -18.08
CA LEU A 288 -6.25 -11.15 -19.06
C LEU A 288 -6.83 -12.21 -20.00
N GLY A 289 -6.03 -13.23 -20.35
CA GLY A 289 -6.47 -14.36 -21.19
C GLY A 289 -7.54 -15.17 -20.47
N VAL A 290 -7.30 -15.50 -19.22
CA VAL A 290 -8.26 -16.24 -18.36
C VAL A 290 -9.57 -15.45 -18.22
N MET A 291 -9.51 -14.14 -17.99
CA MET A 291 -10.72 -13.32 -17.87
C MET A 291 -11.53 -13.28 -19.17
N ARG A 292 -10.85 -13.25 -20.32
CA ARG A 292 -11.48 -13.32 -21.64
C ARG A 292 -12.15 -14.67 -21.87
N GLU A 293 -11.47 -15.77 -21.59
CA GLU A 293 -12.00 -17.14 -21.74
C GLU A 293 -13.24 -17.39 -20.87
N LEU A 294 -13.24 -16.82 -19.64
CA LEU A 294 -14.37 -16.93 -18.74
C LEU A 294 -15.52 -15.95 -19.07
N GLY A 295 -15.34 -15.05 -20.03
CA GLY A 295 -16.35 -14.09 -20.50
C GLY A 295 -16.65 -12.99 -19.49
N TYR A 296 -15.67 -12.54 -18.73
CA TYR A 296 -15.82 -11.37 -17.84
C TYR A 296 -15.56 -10.06 -18.55
N HIS A 297 -16.34 -9.04 -18.22
CA HIS A 297 -15.83 -7.69 -18.32
C HIS A 297 -14.82 -7.50 -17.18
N TYR A 298 -13.57 -7.21 -17.51
CA TYR A 298 -12.51 -7.08 -16.55
C TYR A 298 -11.68 -5.83 -16.80
N GLU A 299 -11.67 -4.95 -15.82
CA GLU A 299 -10.81 -3.76 -15.81
C GLU A 299 -9.84 -3.81 -14.65
N SER A 300 -8.59 -3.49 -14.93
CA SER A 300 -7.50 -3.47 -13.97
C SER A 300 -6.64 -2.21 -14.14
N ILE A 301 -5.50 -2.14 -13.47
CA ILE A 301 -4.66 -0.94 -13.48
C ILE A 301 -3.57 -1.08 -14.54
N GLY A 302 -3.57 -0.17 -15.54
CA GLY A 302 -2.50 -0.07 -16.53
C GLY A 302 -2.47 -1.20 -17.56
N ARG A 303 -3.59 -1.91 -17.78
CA ARG A 303 -3.72 -3.00 -18.74
C ARG A 303 -4.96 -2.81 -19.62
N SER A 304 -5.00 -3.52 -20.73
CA SER A 304 -6.16 -3.51 -21.64
C SER A 304 -7.43 -3.99 -20.93
N VAL A 305 -8.54 -3.33 -21.24
CA VAL A 305 -9.87 -3.77 -20.78
C VAL A 305 -10.28 -5.02 -21.53
N ILE A 306 -10.79 -6.03 -20.82
CA ILE A 306 -11.45 -7.19 -21.41
C ILE A 306 -12.95 -6.88 -21.42
N THR A 307 -13.54 -6.89 -22.59
CA THR A 307 -14.98 -6.75 -22.79
C THR A 307 -15.61 -8.12 -23.09
N GLN A 308 -16.86 -8.28 -22.69
CA GLN A 308 -17.67 -9.46 -23.04
C GLN A 308 -17.87 -9.57 -24.54
#